data_b3de3f6d8e59f21d8c7ddf0a632dbd4f
#
_entry.id   b3de3f6d8e59f21d8c7ddf0a632dbd4f
#
_cell.length_a   1.000
_cell.length_b   1.000
_cell.length_c   1.000
_cell.angle_alpha   90.00
_cell.angle_beta   90.00
_cell.angle_gamma   90.00
#
_symmetry.space_group_name_H-M   'P 1'
#
loop_
_entity.id
_entity.type
_entity.pdbx_description
1 polymer ?
#
loop_
_entity_poly.entity_id
_entity_poly.type
_entity_poly.pdbx_seq_one_letter_code
_entity_poly.pdbx_strand_id
1 'polypeptide(L)'
;MKFYGKMLKPYRIMARLRYSAVLSATLLFLGATTASAREHDDRSASPRKSPLAFSGYSGGMMVHSGYVSAGNVAFANPDGSSSSIARISGLPVGIGGALKIHFGKHLRIGTEGYSSNLKYGKHGSYEHTGWGGLLIDGVFPLGKWFPFAGITIGGGGVKNVTAFQDTTGDYTLDNGTTSYRKYTFMAIAPFIGVEYALTGRVHLVLKADWLLDATSRQSDFVRGPRVYFGFMFCH
;
A
#
# COMPACT_ATOMS: atom_id res chain seq x y z
N MET A 1 -12.49 51.60 -4.54
CA MET A 1 -11.87 50.97 -3.38
C MET A 1 -12.50 49.59 -3.22
N LYS A 2 -11.86 48.51 -3.73
CA LYS A 2 -12.39 47.11 -3.65
C LYS A 2 -11.47 46.32 -2.73
N PHE A 3 -11.99 45.94 -1.57
CA PHE A 3 -11.32 45.01 -0.66
C PHE A 3 -11.46 43.60 -1.20
N TYR A 4 -10.36 42.96 -1.61
CA TYR A 4 -10.27 41.54 -1.85
C TYR A 4 -9.85 40.84 -0.56
N GLY A 5 -10.81 40.27 0.16
CA GLY A 5 -10.56 39.36 1.27
C GLY A 5 -10.00 38.03 0.76
N LYS A 6 -8.74 37.73 1.10
CA LYS A 6 -8.14 36.42 0.90
C LYS A 6 -8.80 35.42 1.84
N MET A 7 -9.75 34.61 1.35
CA MET A 7 -10.21 33.44 2.06
C MET A 7 -9.10 32.38 2.06
N LEU A 8 -8.44 32.21 3.19
CA LEU A 8 -7.52 31.09 3.44
C LEU A 8 -8.31 29.79 3.47
N LYS A 9 -8.07 28.92 2.49
CA LYS A 9 -8.75 27.63 2.36
C LYS A 9 -8.44 26.71 3.56
N PRO A 10 -9.42 26.22 4.31
CA PRO A 10 -9.22 25.35 5.50
C PRO A 10 -8.61 23.99 5.18
N TYR A 11 -8.42 23.67 3.91
CA TYR A 11 -7.94 22.37 3.43
C TYR A 11 -6.46 22.06 3.78
N ARG A 12 -5.63 23.09 4.02
CA ARG A 12 -4.20 22.88 4.33
C ARG A 12 -3.94 22.41 5.77
N ILE A 13 -4.85 22.64 6.70
CA ILE A 13 -4.65 22.27 8.12
C ILE A 13 -4.98 20.81 8.35
N MET A 14 -6.03 20.28 7.71
CA MET A 14 -6.40 18.86 7.84
C MET A 14 -5.40 17.90 7.20
N ALA A 15 -4.69 18.32 6.15
CA ALA A 15 -3.67 17.47 5.53
C ALA A 15 -2.46 17.25 6.46
N ARG A 16 -2.06 18.27 7.24
CA ARG A 16 -0.92 18.17 8.18
C ARG A 16 -1.20 17.26 9.38
N LEU A 17 -2.44 17.23 9.89
CA LEU A 17 -2.81 16.36 11.02
C LEU A 17 -2.82 14.86 10.63
N ARG A 18 -3.15 14.53 9.39
CA ARG A 18 -3.20 13.13 8.93
C ARG A 18 -1.82 12.49 8.77
N TYR A 19 -0.79 13.27 8.46
CA TYR A 19 0.58 12.76 8.34
C TYR A 19 1.27 12.56 9.69
N SER A 20 0.97 13.38 10.70
CA SER A 20 1.58 13.23 12.03
C SER A 20 1.09 11.98 12.77
N ALA A 21 -0.16 11.56 12.58
CA ALA A 21 -0.70 10.36 13.22
C ALA A 21 -0.06 9.06 12.68
N VAL A 22 0.21 8.98 11.38
CA VAL A 22 0.85 7.80 10.76
C VAL A 22 2.32 7.72 11.15
N LEU A 23 3.03 8.86 11.17
CA LEU A 23 4.44 8.91 11.57
C LEU A 23 4.63 8.57 13.05
N SER A 24 3.71 9.02 13.93
CA SER A 24 3.76 8.73 15.37
C SER A 24 3.55 7.25 15.70
N ALA A 25 2.67 6.56 14.97
CA ALA A 25 2.44 5.13 15.16
C ALA A 25 3.68 4.29 14.76
N THR A 26 4.38 4.70 13.70
CA THR A 26 5.59 4.01 13.22
C THR A 26 6.77 4.22 14.18
N LEU A 27 6.93 5.41 14.77
CA LEU A 27 7.98 5.72 15.73
C LEU A 27 7.77 5.05 17.10
N LEU A 28 6.53 4.87 17.54
CA LEU A 28 6.22 4.14 18.77
C LEU A 28 6.58 2.65 18.68
N PHE A 29 6.49 2.05 17.47
CA PHE A 29 6.85 0.65 17.25
C PHE A 29 8.38 0.42 17.22
N LEU A 30 9.16 1.38 16.70
CA LEU A 30 10.62 1.32 16.74
C LEU A 30 11.18 1.54 18.16
N GLY A 31 10.51 2.33 19.00
CA GLY A 31 10.93 2.59 20.38
C GLY A 31 10.77 1.40 21.33
N ALA A 32 9.84 0.47 21.05
CA ALA A 32 9.60 -0.69 21.90
C ALA A 32 10.69 -1.79 21.77
N THR A 33 11.50 -1.76 20.71
CA THR A 33 12.53 -2.77 20.47
C THR A 33 13.85 -2.51 21.25
N THR A 34 14.03 -1.32 21.81
CA THR A 34 15.28 -0.97 22.53
C THR A 34 15.22 -1.21 24.03
N ALA A 35 14.06 -1.46 24.61
CA ALA A 35 13.88 -1.55 26.07
C ALA A 35 14.13 -2.96 26.67
N SER A 36 14.28 -4.02 25.85
CA SER A 36 14.41 -5.40 26.35
C SER A 36 15.82 -5.97 26.39
N ALA A 37 16.87 -5.14 26.30
CA ALA A 37 18.26 -5.60 26.27
C ALA A 37 19.03 -5.23 27.55
N ARG A 38 18.48 -5.55 28.74
CA ARG A 38 19.25 -5.55 29.97
C ARG A 38 18.75 -6.66 30.89
N GLU A 39 19.28 -7.84 30.70
CA GLU A 39 19.44 -8.77 31.81
C GLU A 39 20.82 -9.44 31.71
N HIS A 40 21.60 -9.17 32.72
CA HIS A 40 22.95 -9.63 32.96
C HIS A 40 22.84 -11.07 33.47
N ASP A 41 23.39 -12.05 32.76
CA ASP A 41 23.91 -13.23 33.43
C ASP A 41 25.13 -13.78 32.71
N ASP A 42 26.18 -13.88 33.51
CA ASP A 42 27.49 -14.33 33.21
C ASP A 42 27.51 -15.86 33.30
N ARG A 43 27.80 -16.58 32.22
CA ARG A 43 28.55 -17.86 32.21
C ARG A 43 28.51 -18.57 30.84
N SER A 44 29.73 -18.97 30.43
CA SER A 44 30.10 -19.85 29.33
C SER A 44 29.98 -19.24 27.89
N ALA A 45 31.17 -18.95 27.35
CA ALA A 45 31.40 -18.42 26.01
C ALA A 45 31.05 -19.45 24.90
N SER A 46 29.77 -19.58 24.62
CA SER A 46 29.31 -20.01 23.29
C SER A 46 29.38 -18.77 22.37
N PRO A 47 29.88 -18.86 21.13
CA PRO A 47 29.99 -17.70 20.26
C PRO A 47 28.58 -17.06 20.11
N ARG A 48 28.39 -15.87 20.67
CA ARG A 48 27.15 -15.09 20.54
C ARG A 48 26.85 -14.90 19.04
N LYS A 49 25.89 -15.62 18.52
CA LYS A 49 25.41 -15.35 17.17
C LYS A 49 25.02 -13.88 17.09
N SER A 50 25.56 -13.18 16.10
CA SER A 50 25.19 -11.77 15.86
C SER A 50 23.65 -11.64 15.85
N PRO A 51 23.08 -10.63 16.51
CA PRO A 51 21.63 -10.41 16.50
C PRO A 51 21.08 -10.20 15.07
N LEU A 52 21.92 -9.90 14.10
CA LEU A 52 21.61 -9.75 12.67
C LEU A 52 22.11 -10.95 11.83
N ALA A 53 22.39 -12.10 12.43
CA ALA A 53 22.75 -13.29 11.66
C ALA A 53 21.58 -13.71 10.76
N PHE A 54 21.88 -14.16 9.54
CA PHE A 54 20.89 -14.77 8.66
C PHE A 54 20.20 -15.94 9.38
N SER A 55 18.85 -15.94 9.35
CA SER A 55 18.06 -16.95 10.05
C SER A 55 17.06 -17.68 9.16
N GLY A 56 16.97 -17.33 7.89
CA GLY A 56 16.10 -17.98 6.93
C GLY A 56 15.52 -17.03 5.89
N TYR A 57 14.61 -17.54 5.10
CA TYR A 57 13.86 -16.75 4.12
C TYR A 57 12.41 -17.23 4.05
N SER A 58 11.53 -16.37 3.55
CA SER A 58 10.14 -16.71 3.28
C SER A 58 9.67 -16.05 2.00
N GLY A 59 8.75 -16.72 1.31
CA GLY A 59 8.15 -16.20 0.10
C GLY A 59 6.74 -16.73 -0.08
N GLY A 60 5.87 -15.93 -0.69
CA GLY A 60 4.50 -16.36 -0.89
C GLY A 60 3.65 -15.40 -1.69
N MET A 61 2.41 -15.80 -1.87
CA MET A 61 1.41 -15.07 -2.65
C MET A 61 0.24 -14.67 -1.78
N MET A 62 -0.32 -13.50 -2.07
CA MET A 62 -1.49 -12.95 -1.39
C MET A 62 -2.45 -12.37 -2.41
N VAL A 63 -3.73 -12.60 -2.21
CA VAL A 63 -4.81 -11.83 -2.84
C VAL A 63 -5.14 -10.64 -1.97
N HIS A 64 -5.64 -9.57 -2.56
CA HIS A 64 -6.04 -8.41 -1.77
C HIS A 64 -7.31 -7.77 -2.30
N SER A 65 -8.00 -7.12 -1.39
CA SER A 65 -9.10 -6.21 -1.64
C SER A 65 -9.05 -5.08 -0.61
N GLY A 66 -10.07 -4.25 -0.57
CA GLY A 66 -10.17 -3.15 0.39
C GLY A 66 -11.15 -2.10 -0.10
N TYR A 67 -11.12 -0.92 0.49
CA TYR A 67 -11.89 0.22 -0.01
C TYR A 67 -10.98 1.38 -0.33
N VAL A 68 -10.99 1.81 -1.59
CA VAL A 68 -10.15 2.90 -2.07
C VAL A 68 -11.00 3.99 -2.76
N SER A 69 -10.55 5.23 -2.69
CA SER A 69 -11.23 6.36 -3.31
C SER A 69 -10.25 7.48 -3.66
N ALA A 70 -10.44 8.09 -4.82
CA ALA A 70 -9.87 9.38 -5.20
C ALA A 70 -10.89 10.52 -5.06
N GLY A 71 -12.16 10.21 -4.80
CA GLY A 71 -13.25 11.17 -4.74
C GLY A 71 -13.77 11.56 -6.13
N ASN A 72 -14.20 12.79 -6.27
CA ASN A 72 -14.68 13.35 -7.54
C ASN A 72 -13.49 13.93 -8.31
N VAL A 73 -13.26 13.41 -9.50
CA VAL A 73 -12.16 13.80 -10.40
C VAL A 73 -12.77 14.43 -11.65
N ALA A 74 -12.28 15.62 -11.99
CA ALA A 74 -12.64 16.32 -13.23
C ALA A 74 -11.71 15.86 -14.36
N PHE A 75 -12.29 15.43 -15.47
CA PHE A 75 -11.62 15.06 -16.70
C PHE A 75 -11.95 16.09 -17.78
N ALA A 76 -10.94 16.71 -18.37
CA ALA A 76 -11.16 17.60 -19.50
C ALA A 76 -11.64 16.81 -20.71
N ASN A 77 -12.71 17.28 -21.35
CA ASN A 77 -13.13 16.71 -22.61
C ASN A 77 -12.12 17.02 -23.72
N PRO A 78 -11.93 16.14 -24.71
CA PRO A 78 -10.96 16.33 -25.78
C PRO A 78 -11.20 17.60 -26.63
N ASP A 79 -12.43 18.07 -26.68
CA ASP A 79 -12.84 19.31 -27.38
C ASP A 79 -12.61 20.60 -26.57
N GLY A 80 -12.17 20.48 -25.31
CA GLY A 80 -11.93 21.60 -24.42
C GLY A 80 -13.18 22.36 -23.97
N SER A 81 -14.38 21.93 -24.38
CA SER A 81 -15.63 22.65 -24.15
C SER A 81 -16.17 22.53 -22.72
N SER A 82 -15.84 21.44 -22.02
CA SER A 82 -16.33 21.19 -20.66
C SER A 82 -15.45 20.16 -19.94
N SER A 83 -15.65 20.00 -18.65
CA SER A 83 -15.06 18.92 -17.86
C SER A 83 -16.14 17.96 -17.36
N SER A 84 -15.96 16.68 -17.59
CA SER A 84 -16.79 15.64 -17.01
C SER A 84 -16.25 15.24 -15.63
N ILE A 85 -17.14 15.03 -14.66
CA ILE A 85 -16.77 14.64 -13.30
C ILE A 85 -17.13 13.17 -13.11
N ALA A 86 -16.14 12.37 -12.75
CA ALA A 86 -16.34 10.97 -12.35
C ALA A 86 -15.92 10.76 -10.89
N ARG A 87 -16.72 9.98 -10.16
CA ARG A 87 -16.36 9.52 -8.82
C ARG A 87 -15.59 8.20 -8.94
N ILE A 88 -14.33 8.23 -8.53
CA ILE A 88 -13.47 7.04 -8.49
C ILE A 88 -13.47 6.50 -7.06
N SER A 89 -14.17 5.39 -6.83
CA SER A 89 -14.19 4.69 -5.56
C SER A 89 -14.72 3.27 -5.74
N GLY A 90 -14.26 2.35 -4.90
CA GLY A 90 -14.76 0.98 -4.91
C GLY A 90 -13.82 0.00 -4.23
N LEU A 91 -14.06 -1.28 -4.51
CA LEU A 91 -13.30 -2.40 -3.98
C LEU A 91 -12.30 -2.87 -5.05
N PRO A 92 -11.00 -2.55 -4.92
CA PRO A 92 -9.98 -3.13 -5.80
C PRO A 92 -9.86 -4.62 -5.51
N VAL A 93 -9.61 -5.40 -6.54
CA VAL A 93 -9.26 -6.82 -6.41
C VAL A 93 -7.91 -7.04 -7.06
N GLY A 94 -7.00 -7.70 -6.36
CA GLY A 94 -5.66 -7.89 -6.87
C GLY A 94 -4.95 -9.10 -6.29
N ILE A 95 -3.79 -9.35 -6.85
CA ILE A 95 -2.90 -10.44 -6.47
C ILE A 95 -1.45 -9.95 -6.52
N GLY A 96 -0.62 -10.53 -5.69
CA GLY A 96 0.81 -10.29 -5.69
C GLY A 96 1.51 -11.21 -4.71
N GLY A 97 2.70 -10.83 -4.29
CA GLY A 97 3.48 -11.63 -3.37
C GLY A 97 4.65 -10.87 -2.77
N ALA A 98 5.30 -11.54 -1.85
CA ALA A 98 6.49 -11.03 -1.19
C ALA A 98 7.55 -12.12 -1.06
N LEU A 99 8.83 -11.69 -1.07
CA LEU A 99 9.98 -12.48 -0.73
C LEU A 99 10.75 -11.74 0.37
N LYS A 100 11.04 -12.43 1.48
CA LYS A 100 11.68 -11.84 2.66
C LYS A 100 12.87 -12.68 3.11
N ILE A 101 13.95 -12.02 3.48
CA ILE A 101 15.12 -12.60 4.13
C ILE A 101 15.04 -12.23 5.61
N HIS A 102 15.26 -13.20 6.49
CA HIS A 102 15.15 -13.04 7.93
C HIS A 102 16.52 -12.84 8.56
N PHE A 103 16.62 -11.84 9.42
CA PHE A 103 17.81 -11.51 10.19
C PHE A 103 17.48 -11.58 11.68
N GLY A 104 18.17 -12.51 12.37
CA GLY A 104 17.86 -12.80 13.76
C GLY A 104 16.42 -13.27 13.94
N LYS A 105 15.75 -12.79 15.01
CA LYS A 105 14.38 -13.19 15.36
C LYS A 105 13.33 -12.16 14.95
N HIS A 106 13.73 -10.92 14.65
CA HIS A 106 12.80 -9.81 14.60
C HIS A 106 12.87 -8.97 13.33
N LEU A 107 13.93 -9.03 12.54
CA LEU A 107 14.09 -8.19 11.36
C LEU A 107 13.92 -9.00 10.07
N ARG A 108 13.13 -8.49 9.15
CA ARG A 108 13.01 -9.05 7.80
C ARG A 108 13.17 -7.93 6.77
N ILE A 109 13.91 -8.24 5.71
CA ILE A 109 14.14 -7.34 4.58
C ILE A 109 13.80 -8.13 3.32
N GLY A 110 13.13 -7.51 2.37
CA GLY A 110 12.72 -8.21 1.18
C GLY A 110 12.16 -7.33 0.09
N THR A 111 11.36 -7.93 -0.76
CA THR A 111 10.65 -7.27 -1.84
C THR A 111 9.20 -7.73 -1.86
N GLU A 112 8.31 -6.86 -2.29
CA GLU A 112 6.94 -7.24 -2.60
C GLU A 112 6.44 -6.51 -3.84
N GLY A 113 5.42 -7.08 -4.48
CA GLY A 113 4.78 -6.47 -5.63
C GLY A 113 3.37 -6.99 -5.84
N TYR A 114 2.48 -6.10 -6.26
CA TYR A 114 1.07 -6.36 -6.42
C TYR A 114 0.52 -5.70 -7.67
N SER A 115 -0.50 -6.34 -8.21
CA SER A 115 -1.32 -5.81 -9.30
C SER A 115 -2.78 -5.82 -8.86
N SER A 116 -3.50 -4.74 -9.07
CA SER A 116 -4.91 -4.65 -8.73
C SER A 116 -5.75 -3.96 -9.81
N ASN A 117 -7.01 -4.35 -9.87
CA ASN A 117 -8.01 -3.77 -10.75
C ASN A 117 -9.17 -3.23 -9.91
N LEU A 118 -9.55 -2.00 -10.16
CA LEU A 118 -10.71 -1.34 -9.60
C LEU A 118 -11.70 -1.06 -10.73
N LYS A 119 -12.91 -1.59 -10.64
CA LYS A 119 -14.02 -1.19 -11.48
C LYS A 119 -14.85 -0.13 -10.76
N TYR A 120 -15.22 0.93 -11.44
CA TYR A 120 -15.99 2.02 -10.87
C TYR A 120 -16.95 2.63 -11.89
N GLY A 121 -17.91 3.43 -11.38
CA GLY A 121 -18.94 4.05 -12.25
C GLY A 121 -19.92 3.04 -12.81
N LYS A 122 -20.79 3.52 -13.72
CA LYS A 122 -21.86 2.72 -14.35
C LYS A 122 -21.50 2.24 -15.75
N HIS A 123 -20.48 2.83 -16.40
CA HIS A 123 -20.20 2.66 -17.83
C HIS A 123 -18.92 1.83 -18.08
N GLY A 124 -18.55 0.95 -17.14
CA GLY A 124 -17.41 0.05 -17.33
C GLY A 124 -16.03 0.71 -17.14
N SER A 125 -15.97 1.86 -16.47
CA SER A 125 -14.70 2.50 -16.09
C SER A 125 -13.87 1.59 -15.20
N TYR A 126 -12.55 1.61 -15.39
CA TYR A 126 -11.63 0.81 -14.57
C TYR A 126 -10.31 1.51 -14.35
N GLU A 127 -9.69 1.20 -13.23
CA GLU A 127 -8.32 1.54 -12.91
C GLU A 127 -7.50 0.27 -12.68
N HIS A 128 -6.35 0.20 -13.33
CA HIS A 128 -5.35 -0.83 -13.11
C HIS A 128 -4.13 -0.22 -12.46
N THR A 129 -3.79 -0.69 -11.26
CA THR A 129 -2.62 -0.24 -10.51
C THR A 129 -1.66 -1.42 -10.30
N GLY A 130 -0.40 -1.26 -10.74
CA GLY A 130 0.69 -2.17 -10.43
C GLY A 130 1.76 -1.44 -9.62
N TRP A 131 2.25 -2.05 -8.54
CA TRP A 131 3.30 -1.46 -7.72
C TRP A 131 4.14 -2.51 -7.01
N GLY A 132 5.35 -2.14 -6.61
CA GLY A 132 6.23 -3.00 -5.83
C GLY A 132 7.47 -2.25 -5.37
N GLY A 133 8.22 -2.86 -4.46
CA GLY A 133 9.40 -2.24 -3.91
C GLY A 133 10.15 -3.08 -2.90
N LEU A 134 11.09 -2.42 -2.24
CA LEU A 134 11.85 -2.96 -1.12
C LEU A 134 11.00 -2.86 0.14
N LEU A 135 10.97 -3.96 0.90
CA LEU A 135 10.21 -4.13 2.12
C LEU A 135 11.17 -4.29 3.29
N ILE A 136 10.86 -3.62 4.38
CA ILE A 136 11.46 -3.87 5.69
C ILE A 136 10.37 -3.99 6.74
N ASP A 137 10.42 -5.04 7.55
CA ASP A 137 9.46 -5.23 8.65
C ASP A 137 10.12 -5.79 9.91
N GLY A 138 9.48 -5.49 11.05
CA GLY A 138 9.73 -6.09 12.33
C GLY A 138 8.67 -7.15 12.64
N VAL A 139 9.09 -8.35 13.03
CA VAL A 139 8.21 -9.47 13.41
C VAL A 139 8.41 -9.84 14.88
N PHE A 140 7.30 -10.20 15.54
CA PHE A 140 7.29 -10.55 16.97
C PHE A 140 6.72 -11.96 17.15
N PRO A 141 7.58 -12.99 17.34
CA PRO A 141 7.12 -14.36 17.53
C PRO A 141 6.37 -14.55 18.86
N LEU A 142 5.10 -14.94 18.79
CA LEU A 142 4.22 -15.25 19.93
C LEU A 142 3.63 -16.65 19.75
N GLY A 143 4.45 -17.68 19.98
CA GLY A 143 4.06 -19.06 19.72
C GLY A 143 3.81 -19.33 18.23
N LYS A 144 2.54 -19.61 17.86
CA LYS A 144 2.14 -19.82 16.45
C LYS A 144 1.78 -18.51 15.74
N TRP A 145 1.69 -17.40 16.45
CA TRP A 145 1.34 -16.10 15.92
C TRP A 145 2.59 -15.23 15.73
N PHE A 146 2.69 -14.56 14.61
CA PHE A 146 3.82 -13.70 14.24
C PHE A 146 3.28 -12.34 13.79
N PRO A 147 2.82 -11.48 14.72
CA PRO A 147 2.48 -10.11 14.35
C PRO A 147 3.69 -9.38 13.80
N PHE A 148 3.46 -8.54 12.80
CA PHE A 148 4.51 -7.78 12.14
C PHE A 148 4.01 -6.40 11.72
N ALA A 149 4.96 -5.47 11.58
CA ALA A 149 4.71 -4.15 11.03
C ALA A 149 5.93 -3.68 10.26
N GLY A 150 5.70 -2.90 9.21
CA GLY A 150 6.79 -2.44 8.37
C GLY A 150 6.36 -1.41 7.34
N ILE A 151 7.25 -1.22 6.38
CA ILE A 151 7.05 -0.28 5.28
C ILE A 151 7.64 -0.85 4.00
N THR A 152 6.96 -0.59 2.89
CA THR A 152 7.49 -0.84 1.54
C THR A 152 7.70 0.48 0.83
N ILE A 153 8.86 0.63 0.21
CA ILE A 153 9.23 1.80 -0.59
C ILE A 153 9.62 1.32 -1.99
N GLY A 154 9.01 1.90 -3.00
CA GLY A 154 9.25 1.47 -4.37
C GLY A 154 8.58 2.34 -5.40
N GLY A 155 8.06 1.72 -6.44
CA GLY A 155 7.40 2.41 -7.53
C GLY A 155 6.22 1.65 -8.09
N GLY A 156 5.41 2.35 -8.86
CA GLY A 156 4.27 1.78 -9.51
C GLY A 156 3.77 2.56 -10.70
N GLY A 157 2.75 2.03 -11.34
CA GLY A 157 2.06 2.66 -12.44
C GLY A 157 0.56 2.49 -12.34
N VAL A 158 -0.16 3.53 -12.74
CA VAL A 158 -1.62 3.55 -12.84
C VAL A 158 -2.01 3.68 -14.30
N LYS A 159 -3.00 2.89 -14.71
CA LYS A 159 -3.76 3.06 -15.96
C LYS A 159 -5.22 3.26 -15.59
N ASN A 160 -5.76 4.40 -15.93
CA ASN A 160 -7.13 4.76 -15.63
C ASN A 160 -7.89 4.98 -16.93
N VAL A 161 -9.00 4.25 -17.10
CA VAL A 161 -9.93 4.39 -18.22
C VAL A 161 -11.29 4.76 -17.67
N THR A 162 -11.72 5.99 -17.94
CA THR A 162 -13.01 6.52 -17.49
C THR A 162 -13.93 6.67 -18.68
N ALA A 163 -15.05 5.94 -18.68
CA ALA A 163 -16.12 6.05 -19.67
C ALA A 163 -17.26 6.88 -19.09
N PHE A 164 -17.79 7.82 -19.88
CA PHE A 164 -18.88 8.73 -19.50
C PHE A 164 -20.23 8.35 -20.11
N GLN A 165 -20.23 7.47 -21.11
CA GLN A 165 -21.44 6.95 -21.77
C GLN A 165 -21.37 5.43 -21.91
N ASP A 166 -22.52 4.77 -22.00
CA ASP A 166 -22.58 3.33 -22.28
C ASP A 166 -22.11 3.07 -23.72
N THR A 167 -21.07 2.27 -23.86
CA THR A 167 -20.64 1.75 -25.14
C THR A 167 -21.53 0.58 -25.50
N THR A 168 -22.67 0.84 -26.15
CA THR A 168 -23.50 -0.19 -26.79
C THR A 168 -22.92 -0.50 -28.17
N GLY A 169 -22.26 -1.63 -28.31
CA GLY A 169 -21.74 -2.10 -29.58
C GLY A 169 -20.22 -2.13 -29.70
N ASP A 170 -19.72 -2.65 -30.79
CA ASP A 170 -18.27 -2.85 -31.09
C ASP A 170 -17.39 -1.72 -30.61
N TYR A 171 -16.23 -2.09 -30.04
CA TYR A 171 -15.23 -1.23 -29.41
C TYR A 171 -14.63 -0.18 -30.35
N THR A 172 -15.39 0.78 -30.78
CA THR A 172 -14.86 2.02 -31.30
C THR A 172 -14.69 3.00 -30.16
N LEU A 173 -13.43 3.27 -29.81
CA LEU A 173 -13.06 4.36 -28.92
C LEU A 173 -13.47 5.68 -29.57
N ASP A 174 -14.68 6.12 -29.30
CA ASP A 174 -15.12 7.46 -29.68
C ASP A 174 -14.40 8.45 -28.74
N ASN A 175 -13.53 9.30 -29.30
CA ASN A 175 -12.65 10.21 -28.57
C ASN A 175 -13.38 11.20 -27.66
N GLY A 176 -14.70 11.31 -27.72
CA GLY A 176 -15.52 12.21 -26.90
C GLY A 176 -16.07 11.59 -25.60
N THR A 177 -16.08 10.26 -25.47
CA THR A 177 -16.78 9.56 -24.39
C THR A 177 -15.88 8.83 -23.41
N THR A 178 -14.57 8.80 -23.67
CA THR A 178 -13.62 8.03 -22.86
C THR A 178 -12.37 8.85 -22.57
N SER A 179 -11.95 8.90 -21.31
CA SER A 179 -10.67 9.48 -20.87
C SER A 179 -9.70 8.37 -20.52
N TYR A 180 -8.49 8.42 -21.08
CA TYR A 180 -7.39 7.51 -20.75
C TYR A 180 -6.25 8.28 -20.11
N ARG A 181 -5.83 7.83 -18.91
CA ARG A 181 -4.67 8.36 -18.21
C ARG A 181 -3.72 7.24 -17.83
N LYS A 182 -2.42 7.48 -18.02
CA LYS A 182 -1.36 6.58 -17.58
C LYS A 182 -0.25 7.42 -16.95
N TYR A 183 0.17 7.04 -15.76
CA TYR A 183 1.27 7.68 -15.05
C TYR A 183 2.00 6.70 -14.14
N THR A 184 3.19 7.08 -13.70
CA THR A 184 3.99 6.38 -12.72
C THR A 184 4.01 7.16 -11.41
N PHE A 185 4.24 6.47 -10.30
CA PHE A 185 4.32 7.07 -8.97
C PHE A 185 5.38 6.39 -8.12
N MET A 186 5.89 7.12 -7.13
CA MET A 186 6.72 6.55 -6.08
C MET A 186 5.80 6.03 -4.97
N ALA A 187 5.89 4.73 -4.68
CA ALA A 187 5.06 4.04 -3.71
C ALA A 187 5.71 4.06 -2.33
N ILE A 188 4.93 4.47 -1.35
CA ILE A 188 5.22 4.26 0.07
C ILE A 188 4.01 3.56 0.68
N ALA A 189 4.21 2.36 1.22
CA ALA A 189 3.13 1.56 1.78
C ALA A 189 3.50 1.10 3.20
N PRO A 190 3.13 1.86 4.25
CA PRO A 190 3.16 1.34 5.60
C PRO A 190 2.13 0.22 5.76
N PHE A 191 2.49 -0.82 6.50
CA PHE A 191 1.64 -1.97 6.71
C PHE A 191 1.77 -2.56 8.11
N ILE A 192 0.72 -3.26 8.51
CA ILE A 192 0.69 -4.14 9.68
C ILE A 192 0.09 -5.48 9.28
N GLY A 193 0.38 -6.52 10.04
CA GLY A 193 -0.22 -7.81 9.77
C GLY A 193 0.11 -8.85 10.81
N VAL A 194 -0.35 -10.05 10.55
CA VAL A 194 -0.08 -11.22 11.36
C VAL A 194 0.10 -12.44 10.47
N GLU A 195 1.08 -13.25 10.78
CA GLU A 195 1.24 -14.58 10.22
C GLU A 195 0.85 -15.62 11.27
N TYR A 196 0.18 -16.68 10.84
CA TYR A 196 -0.16 -17.83 11.69
C TYR A 196 0.52 -19.08 11.13
N ALA A 197 1.39 -19.71 11.92
CA ALA A 197 2.08 -20.92 11.53
C ALA A 197 1.09 -22.10 11.51
N LEU A 198 0.67 -22.52 10.31
CA LEU A 198 -0.08 -23.77 10.11
C LEU A 198 0.82 -24.97 10.36
N THR A 199 2.02 -24.89 9.79
CA THR A 199 3.10 -25.87 9.95
C THR A 199 4.41 -25.13 10.18
N GLY A 200 5.50 -25.84 10.43
CA GLY A 200 6.84 -25.24 10.53
C GLY A 200 7.32 -24.55 9.24
N ARG A 201 6.63 -24.78 8.11
CA ARG A 201 7.05 -24.25 6.80
C ARG A 201 5.99 -23.40 6.10
N VAL A 202 4.75 -23.44 6.54
CA VAL A 202 3.62 -22.74 5.89
C VAL A 202 2.92 -21.86 6.89
N HIS A 203 2.89 -20.57 6.63
CA HIS A 203 2.16 -19.58 7.40
C HIS A 203 1.00 -19.01 6.59
N LEU A 204 -0.15 -18.85 7.23
CA LEU A 204 -1.22 -17.98 6.74
C LEU A 204 -0.85 -16.54 7.05
N VAL A 205 -1.12 -15.64 6.13
CA VAL A 205 -0.83 -14.21 6.29
C VAL A 205 -2.10 -13.40 6.15
N LEU A 206 -2.33 -12.52 7.11
CA LEU A 206 -3.28 -11.41 7.02
C LEU A 206 -2.50 -10.11 7.19
N LYS A 207 -2.53 -9.24 6.18
CA LYS A 207 -1.81 -7.96 6.17
C LYS A 207 -2.79 -6.84 5.79
N ALA A 208 -2.61 -5.67 6.37
CA ALA A 208 -3.29 -4.45 5.94
C ALA A 208 -2.25 -3.37 5.62
N ASP A 209 -2.45 -2.62 4.53
CA ASP A 209 -1.59 -1.53 4.15
C ASP A 209 -2.38 -0.28 3.73
N TRP A 210 -1.62 0.81 3.55
CA TRP A 210 -2.11 2.05 2.97
C TRP A 210 -1.13 2.56 1.93
N LEU A 211 -1.44 2.37 0.65
CA LEU A 211 -0.58 2.83 -0.44
C LEU A 211 -0.68 4.34 -0.62
N LEU A 212 0.48 4.99 -0.60
CA LEU A 212 0.66 6.42 -0.78
C LEU A 212 1.48 6.69 -2.04
N ASP A 213 1.07 7.72 -2.80
CA ASP A 213 1.90 8.34 -3.83
C ASP A 213 2.76 9.43 -3.19
N ALA A 214 4.08 9.26 -3.27
CA ALA A 214 5.06 10.19 -2.71
C ALA A 214 5.64 11.18 -3.76
N THR A 215 5.32 11.01 -5.03
CA THR A 215 5.93 11.82 -6.12
C THR A 215 5.16 13.11 -6.36
N SER A 216 3.89 13.00 -6.69
CA SER A 216 3.03 14.14 -6.96
C SER A 216 1.58 13.75 -6.70
N ARG A 217 0.78 14.70 -6.23
CA ARG A 217 -0.64 14.45 -5.96
C ARG A 217 -1.40 14.37 -7.27
N GLN A 218 -1.51 13.18 -7.82
CA GLN A 218 -2.46 12.93 -8.89
C GLN A 218 -3.89 12.96 -8.32
N SER A 219 -4.78 13.70 -8.97
CA SER A 219 -6.16 13.88 -8.51
C SER A 219 -6.97 12.57 -8.55
N ASP A 220 -6.59 11.67 -9.46
CA ASP A 220 -7.24 10.38 -9.69
C ASP A 220 -6.54 9.20 -8.98
N PHE A 221 -5.48 9.44 -8.21
CA PHE A 221 -4.83 8.38 -7.44
C PHE A 221 -5.72 7.91 -6.29
N VAL A 222 -6.13 6.65 -6.33
CA VAL A 222 -7.01 6.08 -5.31
C VAL A 222 -6.23 5.75 -4.04
N ARG A 223 -6.81 6.15 -2.91
CA ARG A 223 -6.25 5.95 -1.56
C ARG A 223 -7.26 5.24 -0.69
N GLY A 224 -6.76 4.41 0.20
CA GLY A 224 -7.60 3.72 1.16
C GLY A 224 -6.92 2.48 1.71
N PRO A 225 -7.52 1.86 2.74
CA PRO A 225 -7.01 0.63 3.31
C PRO A 225 -7.18 -0.53 2.33
N ARG A 226 -6.13 -1.35 2.24
CA ARG A 226 -6.15 -2.63 1.53
C ARG A 226 -5.85 -3.74 2.50
N VAL A 227 -6.52 -4.86 2.35
CA VAL A 227 -6.34 -6.07 3.17
C VAL A 227 -5.90 -7.21 2.27
N TYR A 228 -4.89 -7.90 2.69
CA TYR A 228 -4.23 -8.99 1.98
C TYR A 228 -4.39 -10.28 2.76
N PHE A 229 -4.68 -11.34 2.05
CA PHE A 229 -4.75 -12.69 2.61
C PHE A 229 -4.01 -13.67 1.70
N GLY A 230 -3.23 -14.58 2.29
CA GLY A 230 -2.48 -15.56 1.52
C GLY A 230 -1.61 -16.47 2.34
N PHE A 231 -0.60 -17.03 1.70
CA PHE A 231 0.33 -17.97 2.28
C PHE A 231 1.77 -17.52 2.10
N MET A 232 2.59 -17.80 3.10
CA MET A 232 4.05 -17.68 3.06
C MET A 232 4.68 -19.02 3.34
N PHE A 233 5.63 -19.40 2.52
CA PHE A 233 6.49 -20.57 2.72
C PHE A 233 7.78 -20.11 3.38
N CYS A 234 8.12 -20.72 4.52
CA CYS A 234 9.27 -20.36 5.34
C CYS A 234 10.33 -21.46 5.32
N HIS A 235 11.60 -21.06 5.23
CA HIS A 235 12.77 -21.95 5.17
C HIS A 235 13.90 -21.49 6.09
#